data_db3e612eeacd2d20b4ef7bef9e6705f5
#
_entry.id   db3e612eeacd2d20b4ef7bef9e6705f5
#
_cell.length_a   1.000
_cell.length_b   1.000
_cell.length_c   1.000
_cell.angle_alpha   90.00
_cell.angle_beta   90.00
_cell.angle_gamma   90.00
#
_symmetry.space_group_name_H-M   'P 1'
#
loop_
_entity.id
_entity.type
_entity.pdbx_description
1 polymer ?
#
loop_
_entity_poly.entity_id
_entity_poly.type
_entity_poly.pdbx_seq_one_letter_code
_entity_poly.pdbx_strand_id
1 'polypeptide(L)'
;MKSETAADASRLAFEGNAERHVPQPGSAPRVAAEILETVSVVLRRQVPIRADEKPQSWFGGRPMMPDNVPWPKSISLEHPQRGEIPLHFLAQISCAELPEELWGGLGPREGWLLFFIDPNTGDLDGRTEGCRVIHTRTLGSERQAPPELGPVHDGTYAGPHYGHLEGTGEVPNTWRRWPVDCVTVPNRVVRDGEVLRVAPDRFAHVLYAGKEVSDGERPPVPDPFTARMALAVLTPIETRLAKQPLKPDLPPNVLEALGDPEVFRSLRPDLPALEQEIRTLSQSLTSAGETDVGPVDQDLDRLHELEVRLDRDRKLAAVLDRCPSPASLRSYQEETVRANESWRQDALRDLRDIIDQLRAGAPDRALLEGEWADIAVHLEQTRTSYFEFRSAVGTEQGVQAIEQDVSLSRLYNANYLRLWEFVADYYTDPELRSLIPLDVLAHFEPFWRRLNDNRPHRAGGAFDGIQSEPQSGPTSRLLLLNLASDEAMHWTWGDAGIVYFMISTQDLEEGRFENAAVTLECH
;
A
#
# COMPACT_ATOMS: atom_id res chain seq x y z
N MET A 1 -33.93 29.90 16.59
CA MET A 1 -32.86 29.45 15.69
C MET A 1 -33.14 27.98 15.44
N LYS A 2 -33.57 27.64 14.23
CA LYS A 2 -34.09 26.31 13.89
C LYS A 2 -32.92 25.46 13.39
N SER A 3 -32.83 24.25 13.90
CA SER A 3 -31.90 23.21 13.43
C SER A 3 -32.24 22.84 11.99
N GLU A 4 -31.32 23.11 11.07
CA GLU A 4 -31.35 22.50 9.73
C GLU A 4 -30.96 21.04 9.88
N THR A 5 -31.85 20.18 9.41
CA THR A 5 -31.75 18.75 9.57
C THR A 5 -30.89 18.16 8.45
N ALA A 6 -30.16 17.10 8.79
CA ALA A 6 -29.26 16.33 7.91
C ALA A 6 -29.85 15.88 6.54
N ALA A 7 -31.11 16.11 6.31
CA ALA A 7 -31.82 15.82 5.06
C ALA A 7 -31.44 16.75 3.88
N ASP A 8 -30.93 17.95 4.15
CA ASP A 8 -30.58 18.89 3.08
C ASP A 8 -29.15 18.71 2.53
N ALA A 9 -28.25 18.20 3.34
CA ALA A 9 -26.88 17.89 2.88
C ALA A 9 -26.84 16.69 1.90
N SER A 10 -27.74 15.71 2.09
CA SER A 10 -27.86 14.56 1.17
C SER A 10 -28.45 14.94 -0.20
N ARG A 11 -29.16 16.05 -0.30
CA ARG A 11 -29.77 16.51 -1.58
C ARG A 11 -28.75 17.05 -2.58
N LEU A 12 -27.72 17.73 -2.11
CA LEU A 12 -26.67 18.32 -2.97
C LEU A 12 -25.65 17.30 -3.50
N ALA A 13 -25.40 16.22 -2.76
CA ALA A 13 -24.46 15.17 -3.17
C ALA A 13 -24.99 14.26 -4.31
N PHE A 14 -26.30 14.26 -4.57
CA PHE A 14 -26.94 13.34 -5.51
C PHE A 14 -27.11 13.88 -6.95
N GLU A 15 -26.76 15.12 -7.24
CA GLU A 15 -27.09 15.72 -8.55
C GLU A 15 -26.14 15.39 -9.71
N GLY A 16 -25.07 14.66 -9.48
CA GLY A 16 -23.95 14.67 -10.45
C GLY A 16 -23.69 13.43 -11.30
N ASN A 17 -24.07 12.19 -11.00
CA ASN A 17 -23.76 11.05 -11.88
C ASN A 17 -24.56 9.79 -11.54
N ALA A 18 -25.80 9.72 -11.96
CA ALA A 18 -26.58 8.49 -12.00
C ALA A 18 -26.55 7.93 -13.42
N GLU A 19 -25.91 6.81 -13.65
CA GLU A 19 -26.00 6.11 -14.93
C GLU A 19 -27.38 5.46 -15.08
N ARG A 20 -28.07 5.76 -16.19
CA ARG A 20 -29.34 5.14 -16.54
C ARG A 20 -29.07 3.76 -17.13
N HIS A 21 -29.35 2.71 -16.38
CA HIS A 21 -29.37 1.35 -16.93
C HIS A 21 -30.78 1.03 -17.42
N VAL A 22 -30.93 0.87 -18.74
CA VAL A 22 -32.18 0.40 -19.36
C VAL A 22 -32.09 -1.13 -19.43
N PRO A 23 -32.98 -1.89 -18.75
CA PRO A 23 -32.96 -3.36 -18.81
C PRO A 23 -33.29 -3.84 -20.23
N GLN A 24 -32.42 -4.69 -20.80
CA GLN A 24 -32.76 -5.38 -22.04
C GLN A 24 -33.72 -6.57 -21.76
N PRO A 25 -34.77 -6.78 -22.54
CA PRO A 25 -35.71 -7.87 -22.32
C PRO A 25 -35.06 -9.19 -22.70
N GLY A 26 -34.92 -10.12 -21.75
CA GLY A 26 -34.63 -11.51 -22.06
C GLY A 26 -33.71 -12.33 -21.14
N SER A 27 -33.43 -11.95 -19.88
CA SER A 27 -32.59 -12.79 -19.01
C SER A 27 -33.15 -12.98 -17.60
N ALA A 28 -33.83 -14.09 -17.37
CA ALA A 28 -34.29 -14.52 -16.05
C ALA A 28 -33.16 -14.62 -14.97
N PRO A 29 -31.89 -14.98 -15.29
CA PRO A 29 -30.81 -15.01 -14.30
C PRO A 29 -30.37 -13.63 -13.79
N ARG A 30 -30.51 -12.58 -14.61
CA ARG A 30 -30.14 -11.20 -14.21
C ARG A 30 -31.05 -10.64 -13.12
N VAL A 31 -32.34 -10.95 -13.16
CA VAL A 31 -33.33 -10.50 -12.18
C VAL A 31 -33.03 -11.09 -10.79
N ALA A 32 -32.60 -12.33 -10.72
CA ALA A 32 -32.26 -12.99 -9.46
C ALA A 32 -30.99 -12.38 -8.82
N ALA A 33 -29.94 -12.15 -9.62
CA ALA A 33 -28.71 -11.49 -9.13
C ALA A 33 -28.98 -10.04 -8.68
N GLU A 34 -29.83 -9.32 -9.39
CA GLU A 34 -30.23 -7.95 -9.04
C GLU A 34 -31.00 -7.84 -7.72
N ILE A 35 -31.77 -8.84 -7.33
CA ILE A 35 -32.50 -8.87 -6.03
C ILE A 35 -31.52 -9.14 -4.87
N LEU A 36 -30.44 -9.90 -5.09
CA LEU A 36 -29.45 -10.25 -4.08
C LEU A 36 -28.51 -9.09 -3.70
N GLU A 37 -28.45 -8.04 -4.52
CA GLU A 37 -27.54 -6.88 -4.34
C GLU A 37 -28.24 -5.63 -3.80
N THR A 38 -29.25 -5.77 -2.94
CA THR A 38 -30.01 -4.63 -2.44
C THR A 38 -29.25 -3.77 -1.46
N VAL A 39 -28.37 -4.37 -0.68
CA VAL A 39 -27.53 -3.72 0.34
C VAL A 39 -26.10 -4.20 0.26
N SER A 40 -25.17 -3.37 0.75
CA SER A 40 -23.82 -3.76 1.12
C SER A 40 -23.50 -3.30 2.54
N VAL A 41 -22.44 -3.83 3.09
CA VAL A 41 -21.92 -3.43 4.41
C VAL A 41 -20.54 -2.85 4.22
N VAL A 42 -20.39 -1.55 4.47
CA VAL A 42 -19.08 -0.90 4.51
C VAL A 42 -18.41 -1.24 5.85
N LEU A 43 -17.19 -1.75 5.77
CA LEU A 43 -16.36 -2.09 6.92
C LEU A 43 -15.50 -0.87 7.25
N ARG A 44 -15.99 -0.05 8.17
CA ARG A 44 -15.37 1.21 8.55
C ARG A 44 -14.44 1.00 9.74
N ARG A 45 -13.16 1.34 9.60
CA ARG A 45 -12.23 1.34 10.73
C ARG A 45 -12.76 2.20 11.88
N GLN A 46 -12.63 1.69 13.11
CA GLN A 46 -12.95 2.48 14.30
C GLN A 46 -11.90 3.56 14.51
N VAL A 47 -12.31 4.82 14.38
CA VAL A 47 -11.49 6.00 14.68
C VAL A 47 -12.39 7.05 15.36
N PRO A 48 -12.24 7.27 16.68
CA PRO A 48 -11.31 6.62 17.59
C PRO A 48 -11.64 5.15 17.86
N ILE A 49 -10.59 4.35 18.16
CA ILE A 49 -10.79 2.96 18.61
C ILE A 49 -11.44 2.99 19.99
N ARG A 50 -12.55 2.28 20.14
CA ARG A 50 -13.27 2.14 21.42
C ARG A 50 -12.57 1.10 22.31
N ALA A 51 -11.78 1.58 23.26
CA ALA A 51 -10.95 0.72 24.12
C ALA A 51 -11.76 -0.10 25.15
N ASP A 52 -12.95 0.35 25.50
CA ASP A 52 -13.87 -0.27 26.46
C ASP A 52 -14.80 -1.31 25.81
N GLU A 53 -14.83 -1.40 24.49
CA GLU A 53 -15.63 -2.37 23.75
C GLU A 53 -14.76 -3.53 23.25
N LYS A 54 -15.26 -4.76 23.40
CA LYS A 54 -14.63 -5.92 22.80
C LYS A 54 -14.99 -5.94 21.30
N PRO A 55 -14.03 -5.80 20.39
CA PRO A 55 -14.31 -5.80 18.94
C PRO A 55 -14.98 -7.10 18.52
N GLN A 56 -16.03 -7.00 17.71
CA GLN A 56 -16.69 -8.14 17.09
C GLN A 56 -16.14 -8.43 15.71
N SER A 57 -15.77 -7.36 14.98
CA SER A 57 -15.17 -7.42 13.65
C SER A 57 -13.88 -6.61 13.62
N TRP A 58 -12.87 -7.10 12.89
CA TRP A 58 -11.58 -6.41 12.76
C TRP A 58 -10.80 -6.85 11.53
N PHE A 59 -9.88 -6.00 11.10
CA PHE A 59 -8.86 -6.29 10.10
C PHE A 59 -7.54 -6.67 10.76
N GLY A 60 -6.76 -7.53 10.10
CA GLY A 60 -5.41 -7.92 10.51
C GLY A 60 -5.33 -8.51 11.92
N GLY A 61 -4.15 -8.47 12.52
CA GLY A 61 -3.89 -9.08 13.81
C GLY A 61 -3.95 -10.61 13.77
N ARG A 62 -4.50 -11.19 14.83
CA ARG A 62 -4.62 -12.63 14.99
C ARG A 62 -6.08 -13.06 14.97
N PRO A 63 -6.44 -14.14 14.26
CA PRO A 63 -7.79 -14.65 14.26
C PRO A 63 -8.13 -15.30 15.59
N MET A 64 -9.37 -15.16 16.04
CA MET A 64 -9.92 -15.93 17.16
C MET A 64 -10.59 -17.19 16.61
N MET A 65 -9.83 -18.28 16.55
CA MET A 65 -10.27 -19.55 15.96
C MET A 65 -10.44 -20.62 17.04
N PRO A 66 -11.47 -21.50 16.90
CA PRO A 66 -11.56 -22.68 17.74
C PRO A 66 -10.33 -23.58 17.62
N ASP A 67 -9.91 -24.24 18.69
CA ASP A 67 -8.68 -25.05 18.73
C ASP A 67 -8.71 -26.23 17.75
N ASN A 68 -9.89 -26.74 17.45
CA ASN A 68 -10.09 -27.85 16.51
C ASN A 68 -10.10 -27.41 15.03
N VAL A 69 -10.04 -26.10 14.73
CA VAL A 69 -9.94 -25.58 13.37
C VAL A 69 -8.47 -25.38 13.04
N PRO A 70 -7.90 -26.12 12.09
CA PRO A 70 -6.50 -25.93 11.70
C PRO A 70 -6.28 -24.58 11.03
N TRP A 71 -5.05 -24.05 11.13
CA TRP A 71 -4.65 -22.86 10.37
C TRP A 71 -4.71 -23.19 8.88
N PRO A 72 -5.40 -22.37 8.04
CA PRO A 72 -5.60 -22.70 6.64
C PRO A 72 -4.29 -22.64 5.86
N LYS A 73 -4.14 -23.59 4.94
CA LYS A 73 -3.03 -23.70 4.00
C LYS A 73 -3.55 -23.78 2.58
N SER A 74 -2.75 -23.36 1.64
CA SER A 74 -3.00 -23.53 0.21
C SER A 74 -1.68 -23.73 -0.54
N ILE A 75 -1.76 -24.25 -1.76
CA ILE A 75 -0.61 -24.30 -2.65
C ILE A 75 -0.34 -22.86 -3.11
N SER A 76 0.91 -22.42 -2.96
CA SER A 76 1.33 -21.12 -3.50
C SER A 76 1.25 -21.17 -5.02
N LEU A 77 0.51 -20.23 -5.61
CA LEU A 77 0.36 -20.14 -7.07
C LEU A 77 1.64 -19.63 -7.74
N GLU A 78 2.35 -18.74 -7.08
CA GLU A 78 3.62 -18.21 -7.59
C GLU A 78 4.78 -19.21 -7.42
N HIS A 79 4.77 -19.97 -6.33
CA HIS A 79 5.82 -20.93 -6.01
C HIS A 79 5.26 -22.33 -5.72
N PRO A 80 4.65 -23.03 -6.71
CA PRO A 80 4.02 -24.34 -6.50
C PRO A 80 4.98 -25.40 -5.94
N GLN A 81 6.28 -25.25 -6.20
CA GLN A 81 7.32 -26.15 -5.69
C GLN A 81 7.50 -26.06 -4.17
N ARG A 82 7.01 -25.03 -3.49
CA ARG A 82 7.02 -24.93 -2.02
C ARG A 82 5.94 -25.81 -1.36
N GLY A 83 5.01 -26.37 -2.15
CA GLY A 83 3.87 -27.15 -1.64
C GLY A 83 2.84 -26.27 -0.92
N GLU A 84 2.19 -26.85 0.09
CA GLU A 84 1.22 -26.09 0.91
C GLU A 84 1.92 -25.13 1.84
N ILE A 85 1.54 -23.86 1.77
CA ILE A 85 1.99 -22.78 2.66
C ILE A 85 0.82 -22.30 3.53
N PRO A 86 1.07 -21.84 4.75
CA PRO A 86 0.03 -21.20 5.56
C PRO A 86 -0.37 -19.86 4.95
N LEU A 87 -1.66 -19.56 4.99
CA LEU A 87 -2.23 -18.32 4.47
C LEU A 87 -2.19 -17.21 5.53
N HIS A 88 -2.07 -15.96 5.08
CA HIS A 88 -2.13 -14.79 5.94
C HIS A 88 -3.58 -14.43 6.28
N PHE A 89 -3.81 -14.09 7.54
CA PHE A 89 -5.12 -13.66 8.02
C PHE A 89 -5.37 -12.19 7.66
N LEU A 90 -6.54 -11.90 7.06
CA LEU A 90 -6.93 -10.55 6.63
C LEU A 90 -7.99 -9.92 7.52
N ALA A 91 -9.07 -10.66 7.80
CA ALA A 91 -10.23 -10.09 8.47
C ALA A 91 -11.06 -11.16 9.19
N GLN A 92 -11.69 -10.74 10.28
CA GLN A 92 -12.72 -11.50 10.98
C GLN A 92 -13.97 -10.63 11.11
N ILE A 93 -15.09 -11.10 10.57
CA ILE A 93 -16.34 -10.36 10.50
C ILE A 93 -17.42 -11.12 11.26
N SER A 94 -18.06 -10.45 12.22
CA SER A 94 -19.20 -11.00 12.96
C SER A 94 -20.43 -11.05 12.08
N CYS A 95 -20.99 -12.24 11.89
CA CYS A 95 -22.22 -12.40 11.11
C CYS A 95 -23.43 -11.72 11.77
N ALA A 96 -23.41 -11.53 13.08
CA ALA A 96 -24.47 -10.83 13.81
C ALA A 96 -24.51 -9.31 13.54
N GLU A 97 -23.41 -8.73 13.02
CA GLU A 97 -23.35 -7.33 12.60
C GLU A 97 -23.79 -7.12 11.15
N LEU A 98 -24.09 -8.19 10.41
CA LEU A 98 -24.53 -8.14 9.02
C LEU A 98 -26.06 -8.08 8.94
N PRO A 99 -26.66 -7.21 8.08
CA PRO A 99 -28.12 -7.09 7.96
C PRO A 99 -28.74 -8.36 7.33
N GLU A 100 -30.00 -8.61 7.66
CA GLU A 100 -30.72 -9.79 7.17
C GLU A 100 -30.83 -9.84 5.65
N GLU A 101 -30.89 -8.69 5.00
CA GLU A 101 -31.03 -8.54 3.56
C GLU A 101 -29.73 -8.80 2.78
N LEU A 102 -28.57 -8.82 3.45
CA LEU A 102 -27.29 -9.03 2.80
C LEU A 102 -27.28 -10.40 2.10
N TRP A 103 -26.80 -10.42 0.85
CA TRP A 103 -26.81 -11.57 -0.04
C TRP A 103 -28.22 -12.18 -0.27
N GLY A 104 -29.28 -11.35 -0.20
CA GLY A 104 -30.64 -11.82 -0.31
C GLY A 104 -31.10 -12.73 0.83
N GLY A 105 -30.48 -12.64 1.98
CA GLY A 105 -30.79 -13.44 3.16
C GLY A 105 -30.10 -14.80 3.25
N LEU A 106 -29.24 -15.16 2.28
CA LEU A 106 -28.65 -16.52 2.18
C LEU A 106 -27.49 -16.75 3.15
N GLY A 107 -26.71 -15.73 3.51
CA GLY A 107 -25.52 -15.87 4.34
C GLY A 107 -25.81 -16.16 5.82
N PRO A 108 -24.80 -16.55 6.62
CA PRO A 108 -24.94 -16.81 8.04
C PRO A 108 -25.27 -15.52 8.81
N ARG A 109 -26.06 -15.66 9.88
CA ARG A 109 -26.41 -14.57 10.83
C ARG A 109 -25.80 -14.77 12.20
N GLU A 110 -25.17 -15.92 12.41
CA GLU A 110 -24.48 -16.27 13.65
C GLU A 110 -23.04 -16.67 13.37
N GLY A 111 -22.18 -16.44 14.34
CA GLY A 111 -20.76 -16.79 14.21
C GLY A 111 -19.95 -15.71 13.49
N TRP A 112 -18.85 -16.12 12.92
CA TRP A 112 -17.86 -15.25 12.30
C TRP A 112 -17.35 -15.83 10.99
N LEU A 113 -17.12 -14.96 10.02
CA LEU A 113 -16.38 -15.24 8.79
C LEU A 113 -14.94 -14.78 8.95
N LEU A 114 -14.00 -15.69 8.69
CA LEU A 114 -12.56 -15.43 8.75
C LEU A 114 -11.98 -15.54 7.34
N PHE A 115 -11.23 -14.52 6.91
CA PHE A 115 -10.69 -14.42 5.57
C PHE A 115 -9.16 -14.53 5.59
N PHE A 116 -8.63 -15.38 4.73
CA PHE A 116 -7.20 -15.66 4.59
C PHE A 116 -6.78 -15.61 3.14
N ILE A 117 -5.53 -15.20 2.88
CA ILE A 117 -4.96 -15.06 1.53
C ILE A 117 -3.47 -15.44 1.51
N ASP A 118 -2.99 -15.87 0.33
CA ASP A 118 -1.58 -15.77 -0.04
C ASP A 118 -1.35 -14.38 -0.68
N PRO A 119 -0.72 -13.42 0.01
CA PRO A 119 -0.58 -12.05 -0.49
C PRO A 119 0.43 -11.94 -1.64
N ASN A 120 1.21 -13.01 -1.89
CA ASN A 120 2.30 -13.02 -2.86
C ASN A 120 1.86 -13.54 -4.23
N THR A 121 0.56 -13.73 -4.43
CA THR A 121 0.03 -14.26 -5.67
C THR A 121 -0.51 -13.14 -6.56
N GLY A 122 0.17 -12.87 -7.68
CA GLY A 122 -0.26 -11.87 -8.66
C GLY A 122 -1.41 -12.31 -9.57
N ASP A 123 -1.63 -13.62 -9.73
CA ASP A 123 -2.65 -14.21 -10.61
C ASP A 123 -3.76 -14.89 -9.79
N LEU A 124 -4.67 -14.07 -9.25
CA LEU A 124 -5.80 -14.49 -8.44
C LEU A 124 -7.14 -14.47 -9.22
N ASP A 125 -7.14 -14.76 -10.51
CA ASP A 125 -8.37 -14.66 -11.33
C ASP A 125 -9.36 -15.81 -11.05
N GLY A 126 -10.27 -15.57 -10.10
CA GLY A 126 -11.38 -16.46 -9.76
C GLY A 126 -10.95 -17.81 -9.18
N ARG A 127 -9.75 -17.89 -8.58
CA ARG A 127 -9.19 -19.14 -8.05
C ARG A 127 -9.63 -19.39 -6.61
N THR A 128 -9.82 -20.66 -6.28
CA THR A 128 -10.03 -21.12 -4.89
C THR A 128 -8.71 -21.38 -4.17
N GLU A 129 -7.65 -21.62 -4.92
CA GLU A 129 -6.27 -21.61 -4.43
C GLU A 129 -5.84 -20.20 -4.09
N GLY A 130 -4.94 -20.06 -3.14
CA GLY A 130 -4.44 -18.75 -2.68
C GLY A 130 -5.38 -18.04 -1.72
N CYS A 131 -6.56 -18.57 -1.41
CA CYS A 131 -7.44 -18.03 -0.37
C CYS A 131 -8.15 -19.10 0.45
N ARG A 132 -8.70 -18.69 1.58
CA ARG A 132 -9.62 -19.49 2.37
C ARG A 132 -10.58 -18.61 3.16
N VAL A 133 -11.87 -18.97 3.11
CA VAL A 133 -12.88 -18.38 3.99
C VAL A 133 -13.37 -19.48 4.95
N ILE A 134 -13.41 -19.17 6.24
CA ILE A 134 -13.85 -20.09 7.30
C ILE A 134 -15.05 -19.47 8.00
N HIS A 135 -16.15 -20.20 8.09
CA HIS A 135 -17.25 -19.85 8.99
C HIS A 135 -17.11 -20.63 10.30
N THR A 136 -17.11 -19.93 11.42
CA THR A 136 -17.13 -20.55 12.76
C THR A 136 -18.25 -19.98 13.61
N ARG A 137 -18.96 -20.86 14.33
CA ARG A 137 -20.04 -20.44 15.24
C ARG A 137 -19.55 -20.01 16.61
N THR A 138 -18.33 -20.36 16.97
CA THR A 138 -17.74 -20.06 18.27
C THR A 138 -16.38 -19.42 18.10
N LEU A 139 -16.07 -18.44 18.95
CA LEU A 139 -14.73 -17.90 19.06
C LEU A 139 -13.87 -18.83 19.92
N GLY A 140 -12.64 -19.05 19.49
CA GLY A 140 -11.58 -19.62 20.31
C GLY A 140 -10.70 -18.52 20.92
N SER A 141 -9.49 -18.93 21.35
CA SER A 141 -8.44 -18.00 21.72
C SER A 141 -7.82 -17.34 20.49
N GLU A 142 -7.10 -16.25 20.66
CA GLU A 142 -6.26 -15.69 19.61
C GLU A 142 -5.19 -16.71 19.19
N ARG A 143 -5.18 -17.06 17.91
CA ARG A 143 -4.27 -18.04 17.35
C ARG A 143 -2.97 -17.38 16.92
N GLN A 144 -1.87 -17.88 17.44
CA GLN A 144 -0.55 -17.48 16.97
C GLN A 144 -0.37 -17.92 15.52
N ALA A 145 0.27 -17.07 14.72
CA ALA A 145 0.68 -17.44 13.38
C ALA A 145 1.62 -18.67 13.41
N PRO A 146 1.48 -19.62 12.48
CA PRO A 146 2.40 -20.73 12.39
C PRO A 146 3.83 -20.23 12.19
N PRO A 147 4.85 -20.94 12.77
CA PRO A 147 6.25 -20.52 12.62
C PRO A 147 6.73 -20.46 11.16
N GLU A 148 6.11 -21.27 10.30
CA GLU A 148 6.39 -21.31 8.87
C GLU A 148 5.67 -20.24 8.05
N LEU A 149 4.80 -19.42 8.66
CA LEU A 149 4.17 -18.29 7.97
C LEU A 149 5.23 -17.24 7.65
N GLY A 150 5.41 -16.97 6.38
CA GLY A 150 6.33 -15.94 5.89
C GLY A 150 5.93 -14.53 6.32
N PRO A 151 6.74 -13.53 6.02
CA PRO A 151 6.38 -12.13 6.24
C PRO A 151 5.15 -11.78 5.41
N VAL A 152 4.37 -10.79 5.86
CA VAL A 152 3.19 -10.29 5.10
C VAL A 152 3.58 -9.74 3.73
N HIS A 153 4.87 -9.61 3.51
CA HIS A 153 5.46 -9.04 2.32
C HIS A 153 6.79 -9.72 2.00
N ASP A 154 6.88 -10.42 0.89
CA ASP A 154 8.11 -11.05 0.41
C ASP A 154 8.75 -10.36 -0.80
N GLY A 155 8.33 -9.16 -1.14
CA GLY A 155 8.98 -8.31 -2.14
C GLY A 155 8.30 -8.24 -3.51
N THR A 156 7.23 -9.00 -3.78
CA THR A 156 6.67 -9.03 -5.14
C THR A 156 5.52 -8.04 -5.35
N TYR A 157 4.53 -7.99 -4.48
CA TYR A 157 3.35 -7.14 -4.68
C TYR A 157 2.91 -6.35 -3.44
N ALA A 158 3.33 -6.76 -2.28
CA ALA A 158 3.00 -6.01 -1.09
C ALA A 158 3.83 -4.73 -1.09
N GLY A 159 3.18 -3.65 -0.95
CA GLY A 159 3.71 -2.32 -1.18
C GLY A 159 4.97 -1.98 -0.39
N PRO A 160 5.51 -0.84 -0.65
CA PRO A 160 6.78 -0.37 -0.09
C PRO A 160 6.73 -0.14 1.43
N HIS A 161 5.61 -0.44 2.10
CA HIS A 161 5.38 -0.12 3.51
C HIS A 161 6.37 -0.78 4.46
N TYR A 162 6.79 -2.01 4.16
CA TYR A 162 7.83 -2.70 4.93
C TYR A 162 9.19 -2.70 4.24
N GLY A 163 9.37 -2.00 3.14
CA GLY A 163 10.63 -1.94 2.40
C GLY A 163 11.82 -1.52 3.26
N HIS A 164 11.59 -0.69 4.31
CA HIS A 164 12.61 -0.33 5.29
C HIS A 164 13.06 -1.51 6.17
N LEU A 165 12.25 -2.57 6.29
CA LEU A 165 12.57 -3.78 7.04
C LEU A 165 13.00 -4.94 6.14
N GLU A 166 12.96 -4.78 4.82
CA GLU A 166 13.36 -5.81 3.87
C GLU A 166 14.80 -6.30 4.13
N GLY A 167 14.99 -7.62 4.17
CA GLY A 167 16.29 -8.22 4.46
C GLY A 167 16.75 -8.13 5.91
N THR A 168 16.02 -7.46 6.81
CA THR A 168 16.32 -7.44 8.25
C THR A 168 15.81 -8.69 8.96
N GLY A 169 14.82 -9.38 8.39
CA GLY A 169 14.06 -10.45 9.04
C GLY A 169 13.04 -9.96 10.06
N GLU A 170 12.76 -8.65 10.08
CA GLU A 170 11.87 -8.01 11.05
C GLU A 170 10.49 -7.66 10.45
N VAL A 171 10.28 -7.91 9.14
CA VAL A 171 8.96 -7.75 8.53
C VAL A 171 7.97 -8.67 9.24
N PRO A 172 6.87 -8.14 9.78
CA PRO A 172 5.92 -8.95 10.54
C PRO A 172 5.25 -9.99 9.63
N ASN A 173 4.80 -11.08 10.23
CA ASN A 173 4.00 -12.10 9.54
C ASN A 173 2.48 -11.89 9.71
N THR A 174 2.08 -10.82 10.37
CA THR A 174 0.67 -10.41 10.54
C THR A 174 0.57 -8.90 10.40
N TRP A 175 -0.48 -8.43 9.73
CA TRP A 175 -0.79 -7.00 9.70
C TRP A 175 -1.28 -6.51 11.06
N ARG A 176 -1.27 -5.19 11.30
CA ARG A 176 -1.84 -4.59 12.50
C ARG A 176 -3.32 -4.93 12.67
N ARG A 177 -3.78 -5.04 13.91
CA ARG A 177 -5.19 -5.28 14.21
C ARG A 177 -5.96 -3.98 14.30
N TRP A 178 -6.93 -3.77 13.42
CA TRP A 178 -7.80 -2.60 13.47
C TRP A 178 -9.26 -3.00 13.61
N PRO A 179 -9.94 -2.66 14.73
CA PRO A 179 -11.39 -2.87 14.89
C PRO A 179 -12.18 -2.13 13.80
N VAL A 180 -13.27 -2.74 13.33
CA VAL A 180 -14.15 -2.15 12.32
C VAL A 180 -15.60 -2.14 12.76
N ASP A 181 -16.35 -1.16 12.25
CA ASP A 181 -17.81 -1.09 12.35
C ASP A 181 -18.41 -1.58 11.04
N CYS A 182 -19.43 -2.41 11.12
CA CYS A 182 -20.23 -2.84 9.98
C CYS A 182 -21.36 -1.84 9.72
N VAL A 183 -21.26 -1.06 8.64
CA VAL A 183 -22.25 -0.01 8.32
C VAL A 183 -23.05 -0.41 7.09
N THR A 184 -24.33 -0.70 7.26
CA THR A 184 -25.23 -1.07 6.15
C THR A 184 -25.53 0.14 5.28
N VAL A 185 -25.37 -0.04 3.98
CA VAL A 185 -25.68 0.98 2.96
C VAL A 185 -26.55 0.39 1.84
N PRO A 186 -27.55 1.13 1.31
CA PRO A 186 -28.34 0.67 0.18
C PRO A 186 -27.52 0.74 -1.11
N ASN A 187 -27.61 -0.28 -1.95
CA ASN A 187 -26.99 -0.28 -3.29
C ASN A 187 -27.87 0.38 -4.36
N ARG A 188 -29.14 0.64 -4.03
CA ARG A 188 -30.13 1.22 -4.96
C ARG A 188 -30.91 2.31 -4.28
N VAL A 189 -31.18 3.36 -5.03
CA VAL A 189 -32.04 4.47 -4.61
C VAL A 189 -33.17 4.61 -5.62
N VAL A 190 -34.41 4.81 -5.16
CA VAL A 190 -35.55 5.13 -6.03
C VAL A 190 -35.65 6.66 -6.13
N ARG A 191 -35.49 7.20 -7.34
CA ARG A 191 -35.64 8.62 -7.63
C ARG A 191 -36.61 8.78 -8.80
N ASP A 192 -37.67 9.56 -8.61
CA ASP A 192 -38.69 9.83 -9.62
C ASP A 192 -39.35 8.58 -10.25
N GLY A 193 -39.41 7.48 -9.48
CA GLY A 193 -39.92 6.18 -9.92
C GLY A 193 -38.91 5.28 -10.66
N GLU A 194 -37.70 5.77 -10.87
CA GLU A 194 -36.60 4.96 -11.42
C GLU A 194 -35.70 4.40 -10.30
N VAL A 195 -35.28 3.14 -10.46
CA VAL A 195 -34.32 2.51 -9.55
C VAL A 195 -32.91 2.80 -10.06
N LEU A 196 -32.16 3.59 -9.31
CA LEU A 196 -30.78 3.93 -9.64
C LEU A 196 -29.83 3.10 -8.79
N ARG A 197 -28.78 2.54 -9.43
CA ARG A 197 -27.67 1.90 -8.72
C ARG A 197 -26.78 2.99 -8.13
N VAL A 198 -26.46 2.88 -6.86
CA VAL A 198 -25.54 3.81 -6.20
C VAL A 198 -24.14 3.20 -6.24
N ALA A 199 -23.19 3.93 -6.80
CA ALA A 199 -21.80 3.52 -6.82
C ALA A 199 -21.23 3.48 -5.39
N PRO A 200 -20.55 2.40 -4.96
CA PRO A 200 -20.06 2.22 -3.59
C PRO A 200 -19.15 3.35 -3.08
N ASP A 201 -18.34 3.93 -3.96
CA ASP A 201 -17.44 5.05 -3.67
C ASP A 201 -18.17 6.29 -3.12
N ARG A 202 -19.42 6.51 -3.53
CA ARG A 202 -20.21 7.66 -3.08
C ARG A 202 -20.71 7.54 -1.64
N PHE A 203 -20.83 6.33 -1.11
CA PHE A 203 -21.18 6.14 0.31
C PHE A 203 -20.00 6.40 1.24
N ALA A 204 -18.77 6.24 0.77
CA ALA A 204 -17.60 6.53 1.56
C ALA A 204 -17.60 7.98 2.06
N HIS A 205 -17.88 8.95 1.20
CA HIS A 205 -17.94 10.36 1.57
C HIS A 205 -19.01 10.65 2.64
N VAL A 206 -20.17 10.00 2.56
CA VAL A 206 -21.24 10.16 3.55
C VAL A 206 -20.87 9.52 4.89
N LEU A 207 -20.22 8.36 4.85
CA LEU A 207 -19.86 7.60 6.05
C LEU A 207 -18.67 8.20 6.80
N TYR A 208 -17.77 8.86 6.09
CA TYR A 208 -16.58 9.47 6.65
C TYR A 208 -16.66 10.99 6.75
N ALA A 209 -17.87 11.57 6.59
CA ALA A 209 -18.07 13.01 6.66
C ALA A 209 -17.46 13.62 7.93
N GLY A 210 -16.29 14.18 7.78
CA GLY A 210 -15.46 14.87 8.76
C GLY A 210 -14.75 16.02 8.07
N LYS A 211 -14.01 16.85 8.80
CA LYS A 211 -13.22 17.94 8.21
C LYS A 211 -12.39 17.40 7.03
N GLU A 212 -12.52 18.05 5.89
CA GLU A 212 -11.74 17.76 4.70
C GLU A 212 -10.24 17.82 5.02
N VAL A 213 -9.59 16.68 4.94
CA VAL A 213 -8.16 16.60 4.72
C VAL A 213 -8.02 16.58 3.20
N SER A 214 -7.27 17.50 2.61
CA SER A 214 -7.10 17.54 1.16
C SER A 214 -6.46 16.24 0.67
N ASP A 215 -6.89 15.77 -0.50
CA ASP A 215 -6.26 14.62 -1.15
C ASP A 215 -4.75 14.87 -1.25
N GLY A 216 -3.95 13.98 -0.66
CA GLY A 216 -2.49 14.06 -0.68
C GLY A 216 -1.83 14.80 0.49
N GLU A 217 -2.55 15.53 1.35
CA GLU A 217 -1.96 16.07 2.57
C GLU A 217 -1.78 14.97 3.61
N ARG A 218 -0.54 14.57 3.79
CA ARG A 218 -0.14 13.73 4.92
C ARG A 218 -0.03 14.58 6.17
N PRO A 219 -0.46 14.07 7.33
CA PRO A 219 -0.31 14.82 8.56
C PRO A 219 1.17 15.12 8.80
N PRO A 220 1.53 16.33 9.26
CA PRO A 220 2.88 16.65 9.65
C PRO A 220 3.35 15.74 10.79
N VAL A 221 4.65 15.72 11.03
CA VAL A 221 5.22 15.04 12.20
C VAL A 221 4.57 15.59 13.47
N PRO A 222 4.02 14.71 14.34
CA PRO A 222 3.39 15.17 15.55
C PRO A 222 4.38 15.86 16.48
N ASP A 223 3.95 16.96 17.09
CA ASP A 223 4.69 17.63 18.15
C ASP A 223 3.78 17.67 19.40
N PRO A 224 4.16 17.08 20.54
CA PRO A 224 5.44 16.45 20.81
C PRO A 224 5.56 15.02 20.24
N PHE A 225 6.74 14.71 19.72
CA PHE A 225 7.13 13.38 19.28
C PHE A 225 8.02 12.72 20.34
N THR A 226 7.81 11.45 20.68
CA THR A 226 8.52 10.81 21.80
C THR A 226 9.84 10.17 21.38
N ALA A 227 10.78 10.03 22.34
CA ALA A 227 12.03 9.32 22.12
C ALA A 227 11.79 7.86 21.67
N ARG A 228 10.77 7.20 22.18
CA ARG A 228 10.34 5.84 21.75
C ARG A 228 9.96 5.83 20.27
N MET A 229 9.17 6.81 19.79
CA MET A 229 8.78 6.92 18.39
C MET A 229 10.02 7.16 17.50
N ALA A 230 10.91 8.05 17.90
CA ALA A 230 12.16 8.29 17.19
C ALA A 230 13.02 7.01 17.09
N LEU A 231 13.16 6.26 18.19
CA LEU A 231 13.88 4.98 18.21
C LEU A 231 13.24 3.92 17.32
N ALA A 232 11.92 3.88 17.21
CA ALA A 232 11.21 2.98 16.30
C ALA A 232 11.52 3.27 14.82
N VAL A 233 11.85 4.52 14.48
CA VAL A 233 12.32 4.89 13.13
C VAL A 233 13.81 4.58 12.94
N LEU A 234 14.65 4.94 13.90
CA LEU A 234 16.11 4.92 13.73
C LEU A 234 16.71 3.52 13.87
N THR A 235 16.14 2.66 14.73
CA THR A 235 16.68 1.33 14.97
C THR A 235 16.62 0.41 13.73
N PRO A 236 15.53 0.38 12.94
CA PRO A 236 15.50 -0.33 11.66
C PRO A 236 16.54 0.19 10.66
N ILE A 237 16.73 1.51 10.58
CA ILE A 237 17.76 2.11 9.71
C ILE A 237 19.15 1.62 10.12
N GLU A 238 19.47 1.69 11.41
CA GLU A 238 20.75 1.20 11.96
C GLU A 238 20.96 -0.28 11.66
N THR A 239 19.95 -1.10 11.93
CA THR A 239 20.00 -2.55 11.71
C THR A 239 20.26 -2.89 10.25
N ARG A 240 19.54 -2.28 9.33
CA ARG A 240 19.69 -2.53 7.91
C ARG A 240 21.05 -2.03 7.39
N LEU A 241 21.44 -0.81 7.76
CA LEU A 241 22.73 -0.25 7.38
C LEU A 241 23.88 -1.12 7.89
N ALA A 242 23.74 -1.73 9.07
CA ALA A 242 24.74 -2.66 9.62
C ALA A 242 24.82 -3.98 8.84
N LYS A 243 23.68 -4.52 8.38
CA LYS A 243 23.59 -5.82 7.71
C LYS A 243 23.80 -5.77 6.19
N GLN A 244 23.44 -4.68 5.55
CA GLN A 244 23.45 -4.55 4.08
C GLN A 244 24.44 -3.48 3.62
N PRO A 245 25.69 -3.85 3.34
CA PRO A 245 26.66 -2.91 2.77
C PRO A 245 26.24 -2.51 1.35
N LEU A 246 26.44 -1.24 1.00
CA LEU A 246 26.27 -0.77 -0.38
C LEU A 246 27.39 -1.34 -1.25
N LYS A 247 27.03 -2.26 -2.12
CA LYS A 247 27.96 -2.88 -3.07
C LYS A 247 27.47 -2.58 -4.47
N PRO A 248 27.94 -1.49 -5.10
CA PRO A 248 27.68 -1.29 -6.53
C PRO A 248 28.23 -2.51 -7.28
N ASP A 249 27.34 -3.26 -7.92
CA ASP A 249 27.70 -4.45 -8.64
C ASP A 249 28.13 -4.13 -10.09
N LEU A 250 29.16 -4.84 -10.53
CA LEU A 250 29.48 -4.98 -11.95
C LEU A 250 29.38 -6.47 -12.30
N PRO A 251 28.17 -6.98 -12.59
CA PRO A 251 27.93 -8.39 -12.84
C PRO A 251 28.81 -8.93 -13.97
N PRO A 252 29.22 -10.20 -13.94
CA PRO A 252 30.10 -10.79 -14.95
C PRO A 252 29.56 -10.63 -16.39
N ASN A 253 28.26 -10.80 -16.59
CA ASN A 253 27.61 -10.62 -17.90
C ASN A 253 27.65 -9.17 -18.38
N VAL A 254 27.52 -8.19 -17.49
CA VAL A 254 27.65 -6.75 -17.81
C VAL A 254 29.09 -6.44 -18.19
N LEU A 255 30.05 -7.00 -17.43
CA LEU A 255 31.47 -6.80 -17.73
C LEU A 255 31.87 -7.43 -19.08
N GLU A 256 31.32 -8.60 -19.42
CA GLU A 256 31.51 -9.24 -20.72
C GLU A 256 30.94 -8.37 -21.84
N ALA A 257 29.70 -7.88 -21.70
CA ALA A 257 29.05 -6.98 -22.66
C ALA A 257 29.88 -5.68 -22.87
N LEU A 258 30.41 -5.11 -21.79
CA LEU A 258 31.28 -3.93 -21.85
C LEU A 258 32.62 -4.17 -22.56
N GLY A 259 33.00 -5.43 -22.77
CA GLY A 259 34.14 -5.82 -23.60
C GLY A 259 33.97 -5.47 -25.09
N ASP A 260 32.73 -5.33 -25.55
CA ASP A 260 32.43 -4.82 -26.86
C ASP A 260 32.63 -3.28 -26.89
N PRO A 261 33.52 -2.78 -27.81
CA PRO A 261 33.77 -1.34 -27.91
C PRO A 261 32.55 -0.49 -28.31
N GLU A 262 31.54 -1.09 -28.95
CA GLU A 262 30.31 -0.38 -29.32
C GLU A 262 29.41 -0.22 -28.10
N VAL A 263 29.23 -1.29 -27.34
CA VAL A 263 28.47 -1.28 -26.07
C VAL A 263 29.10 -0.30 -25.08
N PHE A 264 30.43 -0.33 -24.91
CA PHE A 264 31.13 0.61 -24.03
C PHE A 264 30.96 2.07 -24.48
N ARG A 265 31.02 2.34 -25.80
CA ARG A 265 30.79 3.67 -26.34
C ARG A 265 29.35 4.15 -26.15
N SER A 266 28.38 3.25 -26.23
CA SER A 266 26.95 3.59 -26.08
C SER A 266 26.57 4.06 -24.68
N LEU A 267 27.40 3.77 -23.67
CA LEU A 267 27.21 4.32 -22.32
C LEU A 267 27.39 5.83 -22.26
N ARG A 268 28.12 6.41 -23.20
CA ARG A 268 28.43 7.85 -23.19
C ARG A 268 27.21 8.66 -23.63
N PRO A 269 26.67 9.52 -22.76
CA PRO A 269 25.50 10.32 -23.10
C PRO A 269 25.80 11.39 -24.15
N ASP A 270 24.83 11.68 -24.98
CA ASP A 270 24.89 12.78 -25.96
C ASP A 270 24.43 14.10 -25.29
N LEU A 271 25.34 14.70 -24.51
CA LEU A 271 25.05 15.94 -23.80
C LEU A 271 24.66 17.10 -24.75
N PRO A 272 25.32 17.33 -25.90
CA PRO A 272 24.91 18.37 -26.84
C PRO A 272 23.47 18.23 -27.33
N ALA A 273 23.02 17.03 -27.65
CA ALA A 273 21.64 16.77 -28.08
C ALA A 273 20.65 17.08 -26.97
N LEU A 274 20.93 16.62 -25.74
CA LEU A 274 20.07 16.84 -24.57
C LEU A 274 20.00 18.35 -24.23
N GLU A 275 21.12 19.07 -24.25
CA GLU A 275 21.14 20.51 -24.01
C GLU A 275 20.37 21.29 -25.09
N GLN A 276 20.36 20.80 -26.33
CA GLN A 276 19.57 21.41 -27.40
C GLN A 276 18.07 21.17 -27.21
N GLU A 277 17.67 19.97 -26.76
CA GLU A 277 16.26 19.63 -26.42
C GLU A 277 15.75 20.56 -25.34
N ILE A 278 16.48 20.71 -24.23
CA ILE A 278 16.17 21.63 -23.12
C ILE A 278 16.01 23.08 -23.61
N ARG A 279 16.95 23.56 -24.42
CA ARG A 279 16.87 24.94 -24.98
C ARG A 279 15.62 25.13 -25.79
N THR A 280 15.29 24.15 -26.66
CA THR A 280 14.11 24.22 -27.55
C THR A 280 12.81 24.25 -26.73
N LEU A 281 12.69 23.38 -25.75
CA LEU A 281 11.51 23.32 -24.88
C LEU A 281 11.36 24.58 -24.01
N SER A 282 12.46 25.07 -23.43
CA SER A 282 12.47 26.32 -22.66
C SER A 282 12.07 27.53 -23.49
N GLN A 283 12.53 27.61 -24.76
CA GLN A 283 12.11 28.67 -25.69
C GLN A 283 10.63 28.58 -26.06
N SER A 284 10.11 27.37 -26.27
CA SER A 284 8.69 27.13 -26.52
C SER A 284 7.83 27.62 -25.37
N LEU A 285 8.18 27.25 -24.13
CA LEU A 285 7.48 27.69 -22.90
C LEU A 285 7.52 29.22 -22.73
N THR A 286 8.65 29.86 -23.04
CA THR A 286 8.76 31.30 -22.95
C THR A 286 7.92 32.03 -24.00
N SER A 287 7.69 31.41 -25.16
CA SER A 287 6.90 31.99 -26.28
C SER A 287 5.39 31.72 -26.19
N ALA A 288 4.95 30.74 -25.40
CA ALA A 288 3.54 30.31 -25.31
C ALA A 288 2.65 31.29 -24.52
N GLY A 289 3.16 32.25 -23.77
CA GLY A 289 2.40 33.30 -23.08
C GLY A 289 1.28 32.78 -22.16
N GLU A 290 0.90 33.54 -21.16
CA GLU A 290 -0.02 33.21 -20.04
C GLU A 290 -1.46 32.73 -20.38
N THR A 291 -1.77 32.32 -21.58
CA THR A 291 -3.17 32.13 -22.02
C THR A 291 -3.66 30.68 -22.14
N ASP A 292 -2.82 29.66 -21.93
CA ASP A 292 -3.23 28.24 -22.08
C ASP A 292 -2.73 27.38 -20.89
N VAL A 293 -3.60 27.07 -19.94
CA VAL A 293 -3.25 26.46 -18.64
C VAL A 293 -3.01 24.94 -18.72
N GLY A 294 -3.47 24.24 -19.73
CA GLY A 294 -3.41 22.77 -19.78
C GLY A 294 -2.12 22.15 -20.38
N PRO A 295 -1.56 22.66 -21.48
CA PRO A 295 -0.33 22.13 -22.07
C PRO A 295 0.94 22.55 -21.32
N VAL A 296 0.91 23.69 -20.63
CA VAL A 296 2.09 24.31 -19.99
C VAL A 296 2.63 23.48 -18.82
N ASP A 297 1.77 22.85 -18.03
CA ASP A 297 2.18 22.05 -16.87
C ASP A 297 2.95 20.79 -17.32
N GLN A 298 2.48 20.09 -18.36
CA GLN A 298 3.18 18.91 -18.90
C GLN A 298 4.55 19.26 -19.49
N ASP A 299 4.67 20.42 -20.14
CA ASP A 299 5.95 20.88 -20.71
C ASP A 299 6.92 21.34 -19.60
N LEU A 300 6.42 21.91 -18.51
CA LEU A 300 7.24 22.24 -17.32
C LEU A 300 7.76 20.97 -16.64
N ASP A 301 6.91 19.98 -16.45
CA ASP A 301 7.32 18.68 -15.90
C ASP A 301 8.38 18.02 -16.80
N ARG A 302 8.15 18.06 -18.10
CA ARG A 302 9.11 17.55 -19.08
C ARG A 302 10.44 18.30 -19.05
N LEU A 303 10.41 19.62 -18.93
CA LEU A 303 11.63 20.43 -18.78
C LEU A 303 12.41 20.02 -17.53
N HIS A 304 11.72 19.89 -16.42
CA HIS A 304 12.34 19.44 -15.16
C HIS A 304 12.98 18.05 -15.28
N GLU A 305 12.28 17.08 -15.90
CA GLU A 305 12.83 15.74 -16.16
C GLU A 305 14.11 15.78 -17.00
N LEU A 306 14.12 16.62 -18.05
CA LEU A 306 15.30 16.79 -18.92
C LEU A 306 16.48 17.43 -18.19
N GLU A 307 16.23 18.40 -17.29
CA GLU A 307 17.27 19.04 -16.48
C GLU A 307 17.87 18.04 -15.48
N VAL A 308 17.05 17.25 -14.81
CA VAL A 308 17.50 16.18 -13.89
C VAL A 308 18.32 15.15 -14.68
N ARG A 309 17.87 14.76 -15.86
CA ARG A 309 18.61 13.86 -16.75
C ARG A 309 19.96 14.46 -17.17
N LEU A 310 20.00 15.75 -17.51
CA LEU A 310 21.23 16.42 -17.91
C LEU A 310 22.28 16.41 -16.79
N ASP A 311 21.87 16.69 -15.55
CA ASP A 311 22.77 16.63 -14.38
C ASP A 311 23.35 15.22 -14.20
N ARG A 312 22.49 14.20 -14.23
CA ARG A 312 22.91 12.78 -14.16
C ARG A 312 23.89 12.41 -15.29
N ASP A 313 23.54 12.77 -16.52
CA ASP A 313 24.32 12.42 -17.71
C ASP A 313 25.69 13.14 -17.73
N ARG A 314 25.77 14.35 -17.19
CA ARG A 314 27.06 15.05 -16.96
C ARG A 314 27.94 14.33 -15.94
N LYS A 315 27.36 13.87 -14.83
CA LYS A 315 28.07 13.06 -13.83
C LYS A 315 28.59 11.75 -14.44
N LEU A 316 27.75 11.07 -15.23
CA LEU A 316 28.15 9.83 -15.92
C LEU A 316 29.27 10.08 -16.92
N ALA A 317 29.17 11.13 -17.73
CA ALA A 317 30.24 11.51 -18.66
C ALA A 317 31.57 11.74 -17.93
N ALA A 318 31.54 12.44 -16.80
CA ALA A 318 32.73 12.68 -15.98
C ALA A 318 33.34 11.36 -15.42
N VAL A 319 32.52 10.37 -15.08
CA VAL A 319 33.00 9.02 -14.69
C VAL A 319 33.64 8.33 -15.89
N LEU A 320 32.99 8.32 -17.06
CA LEU A 320 33.49 7.67 -18.27
C LEU A 320 34.76 8.35 -18.84
N ASP A 321 34.95 9.64 -18.63
CA ASP A 321 36.18 10.35 -18.99
C ASP A 321 37.38 9.88 -18.15
N ARG A 322 37.18 9.52 -16.88
CA ARG A 322 38.18 8.91 -16.01
C ARG A 322 38.38 7.41 -16.28
N CYS A 323 37.37 6.77 -16.89
CA CYS A 323 37.34 5.34 -17.12
C CYS A 323 37.28 5.04 -18.64
N PRO A 324 38.39 5.22 -19.40
CA PRO A 324 38.39 5.06 -20.85
C PRO A 324 38.30 3.59 -21.30
N SER A 325 38.23 2.63 -20.41
CA SER A 325 38.15 1.21 -20.72
C SER A 325 37.33 0.42 -19.68
N PRO A 326 36.82 -0.78 -20.04
CA PRO A 326 36.14 -1.64 -19.07
C PRO A 326 37.01 -1.98 -17.85
N ALA A 327 38.32 -2.11 -18.00
CA ALA A 327 39.23 -2.39 -16.90
C ALA A 327 39.31 -1.20 -15.93
N SER A 328 39.39 0.03 -16.42
CA SER A 328 39.38 1.23 -15.56
C SER A 328 38.01 1.45 -14.91
N LEU A 329 36.93 1.05 -15.58
CA LEU A 329 35.59 1.09 -14.98
C LEU A 329 35.47 0.10 -13.81
N ARG A 330 36.07 -1.11 -13.94
CA ARG A 330 36.14 -2.07 -12.82
C ARG A 330 36.91 -1.46 -11.63
N SER A 331 38.07 -0.85 -11.87
CA SER A 331 38.83 -0.21 -10.80
C SER A 331 38.05 0.93 -10.12
N TYR A 332 37.32 1.70 -10.89
CA TYR A 332 36.40 2.73 -10.38
C TYR A 332 35.32 2.12 -9.47
N GLN A 333 34.70 0.99 -9.87
CA GLN A 333 33.69 0.31 -9.05
C GLN A 333 34.29 -0.21 -7.73
N GLU A 334 35.50 -0.78 -7.77
CA GLU A 334 36.19 -1.21 -6.56
C GLU A 334 36.52 -0.04 -5.60
N GLU A 335 36.87 1.12 -6.15
CA GLU A 335 37.05 2.36 -5.38
C GLU A 335 35.73 2.84 -4.78
N THR A 336 34.66 2.79 -5.54
CA THR A 336 33.31 3.16 -5.10
C THR A 336 32.84 2.24 -3.97
N VAL A 337 33.09 0.92 -4.06
CA VAL A 337 32.76 -0.01 -2.95
C VAL A 337 33.50 0.37 -1.67
N ARG A 338 34.79 0.72 -1.76
CA ARG A 338 35.57 1.15 -0.59
C ARG A 338 35.06 2.48 -0.01
N ALA A 339 34.75 3.42 -0.89
CA ALA A 339 34.20 4.73 -0.47
C ALA A 339 32.81 4.58 0.21
N ASN A 340 31.94 3.76 -0.36
CA ASN A 340 30.62 3.46 0.20
C ASN A 340 30.75 2.74 1.56
N GLU A 341 31.71 1.84 1.72
CA GLU A 341 31.95 1.16 3.01
C GLU A 341 32.45 2.17 4.08
N SER A 342 33.36 3.08 3.71
CA SER A 342 33.78 4.16 4.62
C SER A 342 32.61 5.05 5.02
N TRP A 343 31.81 5.51 4.05
CA TRP A 343 30.60 6.28 4.30
C TRP A 343 29.64 5.52 5.24
N ARG A 344 29.43 4.22 4.98
CA ARG A 344 28.54 3.39 5.79
C ARG A 344 28.99 3.31 7.26
N GLN A 345 30.29 3.15 7.49
CA GLN A 345 30.85 3.09 8.85
C GLN A 345 30.71 4.41 9.59
N ASP A 346 30.91 5.55 8.89
CA ASP A 346 30.74 6.86 9.46
C ASP A 346 29.25 7.12 9.78
N ALA A 347 28.36 6.82 8.84
CA ALA A 347 26.90 6.95 9.02
C ALA A 347 26.37 6.07 10.17
N LEU A 348 26.87 4.83 10.31
CA LEU A 348 26.52 3.93 11.41
C LEU A 348 26.99 4.49 12.77
N ARG A 349 28.18 5.05 12.83
CA ARG A 349 28.67 5.65 14.08
C ARG A 349 27.78 6.81 14.51
N ASP A 350 27.54 7.74 13.59
CA ASP A 350 26.75 8.94 13.89
C ASP A 350 25.30 8.57 14.26
N LEU A 351 24.70 7.60 13.56
CA LEU A 351 23.35 7.12 13.86
C LEU A 351 23.27 6.44 15.23
N ARG A 352 24.28 5.64 15.60
CA ARG A 352 24.36 5.00 16.92
C ARG A 352 24.50 6.02 18.04
N ASP A 353 25.27 7.06 17.83
CA ASP A 353 25.40 8.14 18.81
C ASP A 353 24.05 8.82 19.07
N ILE A 354 23.24 9.06 18.04
CA ILE A 354 21.87 9.59 18.17
C ILE A 354 20.96 8.58 18.92
N ILE A 355 20.99 7.32 18.52
CA ILE A 355 20.19 6.26 19.16
C ILE A 355 20.54 6.12 20.64
N ASP A 356 21.83 6.12 20.99
CA ASP A 356 22.28 5.98 22.35
C ASP A 356 21.92 7.20 23.22
N GLN A 357 21.96 8.41 22.66
CA GLN A 357 21.46 9.61 23.34
C GLN A 357 19.95 9.52 23.64
N LEU A 358 19.15 9.04 22.68
CA LEU A 358 17.71 8.85 22.89
C LEU A 358 17.43 7.76 23.93
N ARG A 359 18.19 6.66 23.92
CA ARG A 359 18.06 5.55 24.88
C ARG A 359 18.48 5.93 26.31
N ALA A 360 19.39 6.87 26.47
CA ALA A 360 19.82 7.38 27.77
C ALA A 360 18.72 8.17 28.51
N GLY A 361 17.72 8.67 27.78
CA GLY A 361 16.57 9.37 28.32
C GLY A 361 15.39 8.46 28.70
N ALA A 362 14.33 9.04 29.28
CA ALA A 362 13.08 8.30 29.47
C ALA A 362 12.45 7.97 28.10
N PRO A 363 11.98 6.73 27.87
CA PRO A 363 11.40 6.35 26.58
C PRO A 363 10.23 7.23 26.13
N ASP A 364 9.41 7.65 27.08
CA ASP A 364 8.20 8.44 26.83
C ASP A 364 8.48 9.96 26.93
N ARG A 365 9.74 10.36 27.01
CA ARG A 365 10.15 11.76 26.95
C ARG A 365 9.73 12.33 25.60
N ALA A 366 8.96 13.41 25.62
CA ALA A 366 8.75 14.20 24.41
C ALA A 366 10.08 14.78 23.91
N LEU A 367 10.32 14.73 22.63
CA LEU A 367 11.42 15.46 22.01
C LEU A 367 11.15 16.96 22.09
N LEU A 368 12.19 17.74 22.23
CA LEU A 368 12.06 19.20 22.18
C LEU A 368 11.63 19.64 20.78
N GLU A 369 10.99 20.82 20.73
CA GLU A 369 10.65 21.45 19.46
C GLU A 369 11.89 21.55 18.55
N GLY A 370 11.79 21.01 17.36
CA GLY A 370 12.89 20.95 16.41
C GLY A 370 13.87 19.79 16.57
N GLU A 371 13.93 19.10 17.74
CA GLU A 371 14.87 17.98 17.97
C GLU A 371 14.69 16.87 16.92
N TRP A 372 13.44 16.50 16.61
CA TRP A 372 13.16 15.54 15.54
C TRP A 372 13.49 16.11 14.16
N ALA A 373 13.20 17.38 13.91
CA ALA A 373 13.52 18.03 12.64
C ALA A 373 15.04 18.02 12.37
N ASP A 374 15.86 18.25 13.38
CA ASP A 374 17.32 18.17 13.28
C ASP A 374 17.79 16.74 12.94
N ILE A 375 17.19 15.72 13.57
CA ILE A 375 17.45 14.31 13.25
C ILE A 375 17.05 14.00 11.81
N ALA A 376 15.87 14.42 11.37
CA ALA A 376 15.37 14.20 10.02
C ALA A 376 16.27 14.85 8.96
N VAL A 377 16.72 16.08 9.22
CA VAL A 377 17.70 16.79 8.37
C VAL A 377 19.00 16.01 8.31
N HIS A 378 19.50 15.52 9.44
CA HIS A 378 20.71 14.70 9.47
C HIS A 378 20.58 13.44 8.64
N LEU A 379 19.45 12.70 8.74
CA LEU A 379 19.18 11.52 7.94
C LEU A 379 19.15 11.83 6.42
N GLU A 380 18.61 12.96 6.03
CA GLU A 380 18.57 13.38 4.62
C GLU A 380 19.93 13.85 4.10
N GLN A 381 20.70 14.53 4.93
CA GLN A 381 22.03 15.05 4.56
C GLN A 381 23.11 13.99 4.56
N THR A 382 22.96 12.90 5.34
CA THR A 382 23.88 11.77 5.36
C THR A 382 23.65 10.92 4.11
N ARG A 383 24.37 11.28 3.04
CA ARG A 383 24.13 10.70 1.70
C ARG A 383 25.42 10.36 0.95
N THR A 384 25.28 9.44 -0.02
CA THR A 384 26.30 9.09 -0.99
C THR A 384 25.64 8.86 -2.35
N SER A 385 26.40 8.98 -3.43
CA SER A 385 25.92 8.66 -4.77
C SER A 385 26.97 7.88 -5.57
N TYR A 386 26.51 6.98 -6.42
CA TYR A 386 27.37 6.16 -7.30
C TYR A 386 26.59 5.67 -8.51
N PHE A 387 27.29 5.20 -9.54
CA PHE A 387 26.67 4.56 -10.67
C PHE A 387 26.72 3.03 -10.54
N GLU A 388 25.59 2.39 -10.80
CA GLU A 388 25.51 0.94 -11.07
C GLU A 388 25.39 0.70 -12.57
N PHE A 389 26.02 -0.37 -13.04
CA PHE A 389 25.95 -0.79 -14.42
C PHE A 389 25.19 -2.11 -14.52
N ARG A 390 24.08 -2.11 -15.24
CA ARG A 390 23.18 -3.28 -15.35
C ARG A 390 22.89 -3.58 -16.81
N SER A 391 22.45 -4.82 -17.10
CA SER A 391 21.90 -5.14 -18.41
C SER A 391 20.70 -4.26 -18.72
N ALA A 392 20.65 -3.70 -19.93
CA ALA A 392 19.50 -2.89 -20.36
C ALA A 392 18.28 -3.80 -20.59
N VAL A 393 17.13 -3.38 -20.08
CA VAL A 393 15.87 -4.12 -20.26
C VAL A 393 15.48 -4.14 -21.73
N GLY A 394 15.17 -5.31 -22.27
CA GLY A 394 14.71 -5.48 -23.66
C GLY A 394 15.82 -5.63 -24.72
N THR A 395 17.09 -5.67 -24.32
CA THR A 395 18.22 -5.94 -25.22
C THR A 395 19.12 -7.02 -24.69
N GLU A 396 19.49 -8.01 -25.51
CA GLU A 396 20.37 -9.12 -25.06
C GLU A 396 21.82 -8.69 -24.75
N GLN A 397 22.25 -7.51 -25.19
CA GLN A 397 23.65 -7.07 -25.08
C GLN A 397 23.82 -5.62 -24.61
N GLY A 398 22.73 -4.91 -24.30
CA GLY A 398 22.80 -3.52 -23.86
C GLY A 398 23.21 -3.38 -22.40
N VAL A 399 23.98 -2.35 -22.08
CA VAL A 399 24.30 -1.94 -20.70
C VAL A 399 23.78 -0.55 -20.45
N GLN A 400 23.16 -0.34 -19.31
CA GLN A 400 22.74 0.98 -18.83
C GLN A 400 23.45 1.35 -17.53
N ALA A 401 23.73 2.64 -17.36
CA ALA A 401 24.23 3.20 -16.13
C ALA A 401 23.09 3.85 -15.35
N ILE A 402 22.92 3.47 -14.09
CA ILE A 402 21.88 3.99 -13.20
C ILE A 402 22.57 4.72 -12.05
N GLU A 403 22.30 6.02 -11.90
CA GLU A 403 22.75 6.76 -10.72
C GLU A 403 21.95 6.32 -9.51
N GLN A 404 22.63 5.88 -8.47
CA GLN A 404 22.09 5.63 -7.15
C GLN A 404 22.41 6.83 -6.27
N ASP A 405 21.38 7.53 -5.82
CA ASP A 405 21.48 8.60 -4.83
C ASP A 405 20.88 8.09 -3.51
N VAL A 406 21.75 7.83 -2.55
CA VAL A 406 21.42 7.13 -1.31
C VAL A 406 21.59 8.09 -0.14
N SER A 407 20.49 8.39 0.57
CA SER A 407 20.52 9.02 1.89
C SER A 407 20.00 8.02 2.94
N LEU A 408 20.27 8.29 4.23
CA LEU A 408 19.70 7.45 5.29
C LEU A 408 18.17 7.49 5.30
N SER A 409 17.56 8.59 4.89
CA SER A 409 16.10 8.71 4.75
C SER A 409 15.54 7.90 3.58
N ARG A 410 16.24 7.87 2.44
CA ARG A 410 15.79 7.17 1.22
C ARG A 410 16.12 5.70 1.21
N LEU A 411 17.30 5.35 1.75
CA LEU A 411 17.82 3.98 1.73
C LEU A 411 16.83 2.96 2.30
N TYR A 412 15.94 3.40 3.19
CA TYR A 412 15.06 2.52 3.95
C TYR A 412 13.58 2.88 3.81
N ASN A 413 13.22 3.71 2.83
CA ASN A 413 11.90 4.32 2.84
C ASN A 413 11.53 4.89 4.24
N ALA A 414 12.54 5.12 5.07
CA ALA A 414 12.39 5.81 6.34
C ALA A 414 12.08 7.28 6.05
N ASN A 415 11.23 7.47 5.08
CA ASN A 415 10.69 8.77 4.83
C ASN A 415 9.97 9.14 6.12
N TYR A 416 10.52 10.09 6.86
CA TYR A 416 9.89 10.68 8.04
C TYR A 416 8.44 11.11 7.73
N LEU A 417 8.12 11.29 6.46
CA LEU A 417 6.76 11.50 5.95
C LEU A 417 5.82 10.30 6.22
N ARG A 418 6.34 9.11 6.54
CA ARG A 418 5.56 7.94 6.94
C ARG A 418 5.46 7.73 8.45
N LEU A 419 5.82 8.72 9.24
CA LEU A 419 5.65 8.63 10.71
C LEU A 419 4.22 8.33 11.12
N TRP A 420 3.24 8.75 10.33
CA TRP A 420 1.85 8.40 10.55
C TRP A 420 1.60 6.88 10.51
N GLU A 421 2.39 6.11 9.76
CA GLU A 421 2.32 4.63 9.74
C GLU A 421 2.80 4.06 11.08
N PHE A 422 3.89 4.60 11.64
CA PHE A 422 4.36 4.22 12.97
C PHE A 422 3.37 4.65 14.06
N VAL A 423 2.80 5.85 13.96
CA VAL A 423 1.76 6.29 14.90
C VAL A 423 0.55 5.38 14.81
N ALA A 424 0.19 4.87 13.63
CA ALA A 424 -0.89 3.90 13.46
C ALA A 424 -0.57 2.54 14.13
N ASP A 425 0.69 2.07 14.13
CA ASP A 425 1.09 0.88 14.86
C ASP A 425 0.90 1.07 16.38
N TYR A 426 1.32 2.21 16.92
CA TYR A 426 1.07 2.56 18.32
C TYR A 426 -0.43 2.69 18.61
N TYR A 427 -1.18 3.31 17.70
CA TYR A 427 -2.62 3.54 17.87
C TYR A 427 -3.43 2.25 17.93
N THR A 428 -3.05 1.26 17.13
CA THR A 428 -3.74 -0.04 17.06
C THR A 428 -3.29 -1.02 18.14
N ASP A 429 -2.14 -0.77 18.78
CA ASP A 429 -1.67 -1.55 19.92
C ASP A 429 -2.29 -1.03 21.23
N PRO A 430 -3.05 -1.85 21.99
CA PRO A 430 -3.69 -1.42 23.22
C PRO A 430 -2.72 -0.90 24.29
N GLU A 431 -1.51 -1.44 24.36
CA GLU A 431 -0.50 -1.06 25.35
C GLU A 431 0.18 0.27 24.97
N LEU A 432 0.50 0.43 23.69
CA LEU A 432 1.22 1.60 23.17
C LEU A 432 0.30 2.81 22.95
N ARG A 433 -0.99 2.61 22.67
CA ARG A 433 -1.95 3.69 22.39
C ARG A 433 -1.98 4.76 23.46
N SER A 434 -1.91 4.36 24.74
CA SER A 434 -1.92 5.28 25.87
C SER A 434 -0.70 6.22 25.92
N LEU A 435 0.35 5.91 25.16
CA LEU A 435 1.56 6.71 25.06
C LEU A 435 1.44 7.85 24.04
N ILE A 436 0.42 7.82 23.15
CA ILE A 436 0.22 8.85 22.14
C ILE A 436 -0.48 10.04 22.79
N PRO A 437 0.09 11.25 22.75
CA PRO A 437 -0.56 12.46 23.25
C PRO A 437 -1.89 12.74 22.53
N LEU A 438 -2.86 13.32 23.25
CA LEU A 438 -4.21 13.55 22.71
C LEU A 438 -4.24 14.55 21.55
N ASP A 439 -3.36 15.51 21.54
CA ASP A 439 -3.19 16.49 20.44
C ASP A 439 -2.65 15.80 19.18
N VAL A 440 -1.72 14.85 19.33
CA VAL A 440 -1.25 13.98 18.24
C VAL A 440 -2.40 13.15 17.68
N LEU A 441 -3.22 12.52 18.53
CA LEU A 441 -4.40 11.77 18.08
C LEU A 441 -5.40 12.67 17.35
N ALA A 442 -5.69 13.86 17.89
CA ALA A 442 -6.58 14.82 17.25
C ALA A 442 -6.12 15.22 15.84
N HIS A 443 -4.80 15.14 15.60
CA HIS A 443 -4.20 15.42 14.31
C HIS A 443 -4.32 14.25 13.30
N PHE A 444 -4.06 13.02 13.75
CA PHE A 444 -4.04 11.84 12.88
C PHE A 444 -5.42 11.17 12.68
N GLU A 445 -6.30 11.18 13.67
CA GLU A 445 -7.59 10.50 13.57
C GLU A 445 -8.46 10.99 12.39
N PRO A 446 -8.55 12.28 12.05
CA PRO A 446 -9.28 12.73 10.87
C PRO A 446 -8.72 12.15 9.57
N PHE A 447 -7.39 12.00 9.48
CA PHE A 447 -6.72 11.41 8.33
C PHE A 447 -7.04 9.91 8.21
N TRP A 448 -6.89 9.14 9.29
CA TRP A 448 -7.21 7.71 9.27
C TRP A 448 -8.67 7.40 8.97
N ARG A 449 -9.60 8.30 9.33
CA ARG A 449 -11.01 8.14 8.95
C ARG A 449 -11.23 8.18 7.46
N ARG A 450 -10.43 8.94 6.72
CA ARG A 450 -10.60 9.19 5.29
C ARG A 450 -9.79 8.28 4.38
N LEU A 451 -8.77 7.59 4.92
CA LEU A 451 -8.05 6.60 4.12
C LEU A 451 -9.05 5.59 3.52
N ASN A 452 -8.98 5.39 2.20
CA ASN A 452 -9.87 4.55 1.38
C ASN A 452 -11.26 5.13 1.11
N ASP A 453 -11.46 6.44 1.23
CA ASP A 453 -12.73 7.09 0.89
C ASP A 453 -13.23 6.75 -0.51
N ASN A 454 -12.32 6.59 -1.48
CA ASN A 454 -12.65 6.33 -2.86
C ASN A 454 -13.02 4.86 -3.13
N ARG A 455 -12.55 3.93 -2.30
CA ARG A 455 -12.78 2.48 -2.45
C ARG A 455 -12.94 1.81 -1.10
N PRO A 456 -14.15 1.81 -0.53
CA PRO A 456 -14.36 1.25 0.79
C PRO A 456 -14.22 -0.26 0.80
N HIS A 457 -13.68 -0.80 1.90
CA HIS A 457 -13.81 -2.23 2.20
C HIS A 457 -15.28 -2.54 2.46
N ARG A 458 -15.81 -3.58 1.85
CA ARG A 458 -17.23 -3.91 2.01
C ARG A 458 -17.55 -5.39 1.87
N ALA A 459 -18.60 -5.82 2.53
CA ALA A 459 -19.23 -7.11 2.33
C ALA A 459 -20.52 -6.96 1.51
N GLY A 460 -20.74 -7.87 0.58
CA GLY A 460 -21.90 -7.87 -0.30
C GLY A 460 -21.95 -6.72 -1.29
N GLY A 461 -23.07 -6.61 -1.96
CA GLY A 461 -23.29 -5.65 -3.04
C GLY A 461 -22.72 -6.10 -4.38
N ALA A 462 -22.77 -5.19 -5.33
CA ALA A 462 -22.30 -5.47 -6.67
C ALA A 462 -20.77 -5.53 -6.75
N PHE A 463 -20.27 -6.40 -7.60
CA PHE A 463 -18.89 -6.37 -8.04
C PHE A 463 -18.66 -5.09 -8.86
N ASP A 464 -17.66 -4.33 -8.50
CA ASP A 464 -17.22 -3.08 -9.13
C ASP A 464 -15.76 -3.20 -9.53
N GLY A 465 -15.48 -4.04 -10.53
CA GLY A 465 -14.12 -4.29 -11.01
C GLY A 465 -13.41 -3.00 -11.46
N ILE A 466 -12.07 -3.00 -11.34
CA ILE A 466 -11.20 -1.90 -11.81
C ILE A 466 -10.92 -2.07 -13.30
N GLN A 467 -10.60 -3.29 -13.72
CA GLN A 467 -10.14 -3.64 -15.07
C GLN A 467 -11.21 -4.31 -15.92
N SER A 468 -12.15 -4.97 -15.29
CA SER A 468 -13.22 -5.66 -16.00
C SER A 468 -14.54 -4.94 -15.84
N GLU A 469 -15.21 -4.67 -16.97
CA GLU A 469 -16.67 -4.54 -16.95
C GLU A 469 -17.22 -5.75 -16.17
N PRO A 470 -18.31 -5.59 -15.36
CA PRO A 470 -18.89 -6.70 -14.63
C PRO A 470 -19.05 -7.85 -15.61
N GLN A 471 -18.12 -8.80 -15.54
CA GLN A 471 -17.99 -9.80 -16.58
C GLN A 471 -19.33 -10.50 -16.73
N SER A 472 -19.76 -10.61 -17.95
CA SER A 472 -20.74 -11.56 -18.47
C SER A 472 -20.28 -13.03 -18.30
N GLY A 473 -19.48 -13.31 -17.25
CA GLY A 473 -19.19 -14.65 -16.75
C GLY A 473 -20.39 -15.26 -16.01
N PRO A 474 -20.37 -16.52 -15.64
CA PRO A 474 -21.54 -17.18 -15.06
C PRO A 474 -22.02 -16.39 -13.85
N THR A 475 -23.16 -15.75 -14.04
CA THR A 475 -23.83 -14.74 -13.22
C THR A 475 -24.32 -15.23 -11.85
N SER A 476 -23.61 -16.19 -11.26
CA SER A 476 -24.02 -16.88 -10.04
C SER A 476 -23.07 -16.68 -8.86
N ARG A 477 -22.06 -15.79 -8.98
CA ARG A 477 -21.15 -15.50 -7.86
C ARG A 477 -21.53 -14.20 -7.18
N LEU A 478 -21.58 -14.23 -5.85
CA LEU A 478 -21.84 -13.10 -4.98
C LEU A 478 -20.53 -12.61 -4.36
N LEU A 479 -20.43 -11.32 -4.13
CA LEU A 479 -19.31 -10.73 -3.39
C LEU A 479 -19.47 -11.04 -1.90
N LEU A 480 -18.55 -11.82 -1.32
CA LEU A 480 -18.48 -12.00 0.13
C LEU A 480 -17.82 -10.79 0.78
N LEU A 481 -16.64 -10.40 0.28
CA LEU A 481 -15.83 -9.33 0.83
C LEU A 481 -14.95 -8.76 -0.26
N ASN A 482 -14.83 -7.44 -0.34
CA ASN A 482 -13.71 -6.80 -1.01
C ASN A 482 -12.83 -6.04 -0.01
N LEU A 483 -11.53 -6.07 -0.24
CA LEU A 483 -10.54 -5.32 0.52
C LEU A 483 -9.69 -4.52 -0.46
N ALA A 484 -9.79 -3.21 -0.40
CA ALA A 484 -8.97 -2.32 -1.21
C ALA A 484 -7.56 -2.20 -0.63
N SER A 485 -6.61 -1.75 -1.45
CA SER A 485 -5.33 -1.28 -0.95
C SER A 485 -5.56 -0.19 0.11
N ASP A 486 -4.87 -0.31 1.24
CA ASP A 486 -5.08 0.51 2.42
C ASP A 486 -3.76 0.75 3.14
N GLU A 487 -3.24 1.96 3.02
CA GLU A 487 -1.98 2.33 3.65
C GLU A 487 -2.05 2.20 5.19
N ALA A 488 -3.21 2.47 5.82
CA ALA A 488 -3.36 2.33 7.26
C ALA A 488 -3.30 0.86 7.71
N MET A 489 -3.57 -0.08 6.82
CA MET A 489 -3.44 -1.52 7.09
C MET A 489 -2.13 -2.11 6.54
N HIS A 490 -1.31 -1.33 5.85
CA HIS A 490 -0.17 -1.80 5.05
C HIS A 490 -0.60 -2.82 3.97
N TRP A 491 -1.78 -2.64 3.41
CA TRP A 491 -2.26 -3.45 2.30
C TRP A 491 -1.97 -2.75 0.98
N THR A 492 -1.28 -3.44 0.11
CA THR A 492 -1.11 -3.04 -1.29
C THR A 492 -1.37 -4.25 -2.16
N TRP A 493 -2.39 -4.15 -2.98
CA TRP A 493 -2.83 -5.20 -3.87
C TRP A 493 -2.47 -4.80 -5.31
N GLY A 494 -1.36 -5.35 -5.85
CA GLY A 494 -0.86 -4.93 -7.14
C GLY A 494 -0.61 -3.41 -7.21
N ASP A 495 -1.05 -2.77 -8.27
CA ASP A 495 -0.99 -1.31 -8.43
C ASP A 495 -2.27 -0.66 -7.87
N ALA A 496 -2.28 -0.40 -6.56
CA ALA A 496 -3.38 0.18 -5.80
C ALA A 496 -4.75 -0.52 -6.02
N GLY A 497 -4.74 -1.84 -6.16
CA GLY A 497 -5.89 -2.66 -6.52
C GLY A 497 -6.80 -3.04 -5.37
N ILE A 498 -7.68 -4.00 -5.67
CA ILE A 498 -8.68 -4.57 -4.75
C ILE A 498 -8.67 -6.09 -4.86
N VAL A 499 -8.75 -6.75 -3.72
CA VAL A 499 -8.97 -8.19 -3.60
C VAL A 499 -10.46 -8.45 -3.37
N TYR A 500 -11.05 -9.33 -4.16
CA TYR A 500 -12.47 -9.71 -4.12
C TYR A 500 -12.61 -11.18 -3.74
N PHE A 501 -13.27 -11.47 -2.64
CA PHE A 501 -13.69 -12.81 -2.25
C PHE A 501 -15.10 -13.06 -2.79
N MET A 502 -15.25 -14.04 -3.66
CA MET A 502 -16.49 -14.36 -4.35
C MET A 502 -16.94 -15.78 -4.01
N ILE A 503 -18.25 -16.00 -3.93
CA ILE A 503 -18.83 -17.34 -3.70
C ILE A 503 -20.02 -17.57 -4.63
N SER A 504 -20.30 -18.81 -5.00
CA SER A 504 -21.55 -19.12 -5.71
C SER A 504 -22.76 -18.99 -4.78
N THR A 505 -23.92 -18.63 -5.33
CA THR A 505 -25.17 -18.57 -4.56
C THR A 505 -25.47 -19.90 -3.87
N GLN A 506 -25.24 -21.03 -4.56
CA GLN A 506 -25.45 -22.36 -4.02
C GLN A 506 -24.49 -22.66 -2.86
N ASP A 507 -23.20 -22.37 -2.98
CA ASP A 507 -22.23 -22.62 -1.92
C ASP A 507 -22.49 -21.74 -0.67
N LEU A 508 -22.95 -20.49 -0.89
CA LEU A 508 -23.34 -19.61 0.21
C LEU A 508 -24.56 -20.14 0.95
N GLU A 509 -25.61 -20.60 0.22
CA GLU A 509 -26.82 -21.19 0.78
C GLU A 509 -26.52 -22.48 1.57
N GLU A 510 -25.60 -23.29 1.06
CA GLU A 510 -25.18 -24.55 1.71
C GLU A 510 -24.07 -24.37 2.74
N GLY A 511 -23.55 -23.13 2.92
CA GLY A 511 -22.51 -22.80 3.88
C GLY A 511 -21.12 -23.36 3.55
N ARG A 512 -20.85 -23.65 2.26
CA ARG A 512 -19.58 -24.18 1.78
C ARG A 512 -18.59 -23.04 1.47
N PHE A 513 -18.14 -22.35 2.50
CA PHE A 513 -17.22 -21.21 2.38
C PHE A 513 -15.83 -21.59 1.87
N GLU A 514 -15.43 -22.85 1.99
CA GLU A 514 -14.19 -23.39 1.42
C GLU A 514 -14.13 -23.28 -0.11
N ASN A 515 -15.28 -23.13 -0.78
CA ASN A 515 -15.40 -22.93 -2.22
C ASN A 515 -15.34 -21.45 -2.63
N ALA A 516 -15.12 -20.55 -1.69
CA ALA A 516 -14.90 -19.15 -2.03
C ALA A 516 -13.66 -19.01 -2.91
N ALA A 517 -13.76 -18.15 -3.90
CA ALA A 517 -12.68 -17.84 -4.82
C ALA A 517 -12.23 -16.38 -4.63
N VAL A 518 -10.98 -16.09 -4.98
CA VAL A 518 -10.42 -14.76 -4.91
C VAL A 518 -10.05 -14.25 -6.29
N THR A 519 -10.27 -12.95 -6.51
CA THR A 519 -9.83 -12.21 -7.70
C THR A 519 -9.10 -10.96 -7.23
N LEU A 520 -7.99 -10.63 -7.88
CA LEU A 520 -7.27 -9.37 -7.71
C LEU A 520 -7.45 -8.54 -8.98
N GLU A 521 -7.87 -7.29 -8.81
CA GLU A 521 -7.84 -6.30 -9.88
C GLU A 521 -7.06 -5.06 -9.43
N CYS A 522 -6.25 -4.52 -10.31
CA CYS A 522 -5.42 -3.33 -10.06
C CYS A 522 -5.42 -2.39 -11.29
N HIS A 523 -4.74 -1.25 -11.19
CA HIS A 523 -4.64 -0.26 -12.27
C HIS A 523 -3.62 -0.62 -13.34
#